data_a38b5e97969a07759b014ca637833256
#
_entry.id   a38b5e97969a07759b014ca637833256
#
_cell.length_a   1.000
_cell.length_b   1.000
_cell.length_c   1.000
_cell.angle_alpha   90.00
_cell.angle_beta   90.00
_cell.angle_gamma   90.00
#
_symmetry.space_group_name_H-M   'P 1'
#
loop_
_entity.id
_entity.type
_entity.pdbx_description
1 polymer ?
#
loop_
_entity_poly.entity_id
_entity_poly.type
_entity_poly.pdbx_seq_one_letter_code
_entity_poly.pdbx_strand_id
1 'polypeptide(L)' 'MLERIDKDNTCHIKTANGTKLRPASELVIITDPDKAMSAVEVNGDLVHLTEAEVDALTVAGATDKRKHLKATDSGSVI' A
#
# COMPACT_ATOMS: atom_id res chain seq x y z
N MET A 1 1.91 5.54 8.03
CA MET A 1 1.84 4.26 8.73
C MET A 1 0.41 3.78 8.83
N LEU A 2 0.17 2.53 8.50
CA LEU A 2 -1.16 1.94 8.63
C LEU A 2 -1.40 1.63 10.10
N GLU A 3 -2.45 2.22 10.69
CA GLU A 3 -2.75 1.98 12.09
C GLU A 3 -3.66 0.79 12.28
N ARG A 4 -4.72 0.70 11.46
CA ARG A 4 -5.61 -0.45 11.53
C ARG A 4 -6.55 -0.44 10.33
N ILE A 5 -7.25 -1.55 10.14
CA ILE A 5 -8.27 -1.69 9.11
C ILE A 5 -9.55 -2.12 9.83
N ASP A 6 -10.62 -1.36 9.62
CA ASP A 6 -11.92 -1.70 10.21
C ASP A 6 -12.55 -2.87 9.47
N LYS A 7 -13.57 -3.46 10.08
CA LYS A 7 -14.21 -4.61 9.47
C LYS A 7 -14.97 -4.28 8.19
N ASP A 8 -15.22 -3.00 7.93
CA ASP A 8 -15.80 -2.57 6.67
C ASP A 8 -14.71 -2.19 5.65
N ASN A 9 -13.47 -2.56 5.93
CA ASN A 9 -12.30 -2.32 5.07
C ASN A 9 -11.93 -0.85 4.94
N THR A 10 -12.26 -0.06 5.95
CA THR A 10 -11.78 1.32 6.04
C THR A 10 -10.42 1.32 6.71
N CYS A 11 -9.43 1.88 6.04
CA CYS A 11 -8.06 1.90 6.52
C CYS A 11 -7.79 3.20 7.26
N HIS A 12 -7.21 3.10 8.45
CA HIS A 12 -6.77 4.24 9.24
C HIS A 12 -5.27 4.42 9.02
N ILE A 13 -4.92 5.48 8.32
CA ILE A 13 -3.53 5.69 7.90
C ILE A 13 -3.01 6.97 8.52
N LYS A 14 -1.93 6.86 9.28
CA LYS A 14 -1.33 8.03 9.90
C LYS A 14 -0.36 8.68 8.93
N THR A 15 -0.61 9.94 8.64
CA THR A 15 0.24 10.75 7.77
C THR A 15 0.85 11.88 8.56
N ALA A 16 1.71 12.66 7.92
CA ALA A 16 2.30 13.86 8.55
C ALA A 16 1.23 14.87 8.93
N ASN A 17 0.07 14.81 8.29
CA ASN A 17 -1.03 15.74 8.54
C ASN A 17 -2.14 15.13 9.40
N GLY A 18 -1.84 14.04 10.11
CA GLY A 18 -2.80 13.36 10.97
C GLY A 18 -3.31 12.07 10.36
N THR A 19 -4.23 11.42 11.06
CA THR A 19 -4.78 10.15 10.61
C THR A 19 -5.86 10.39 9.57
N LYS A 20 -5.76 9.70 8.45
CA LYS A 20 -6.75 9.76 7.38
C LYS A 20 -7.43 8.42 7.22
N LEU A 21 -8.70 8.46 6.89
CA LEU A 21 -9.49 7.25 6.67
C LEU A 21 -9.76 7.10 5.17
N ARG A 22 -9.49 5.92 4.64
CA ARG A 22 -9.73 5.63 3.23
C ARG A 22 -10.19 4.20 3.08
N PRO A 23 -11.15 3.93 2.21
CA PRO A 23 -11.51 2.53 1.91
C PRO A 23 -10.32 1.85 1.23
N ALA A 24 -10.06 0.60 1.60
CA ALA A 24 -8.94 -0.13 1.01
C ALA A 24 -9.05 -0.19 -0.51
N SER A 25 -10.26 -0.27 -1.03
CA SER A 25 -10.46 -0.35 -2.49
C SER A 25 -9.98 0.88 -3.23
N GLU A 26 -9.80 2.01 -2.53
CA GLU A 26 -9.29 3.23 -3.14
C GLU A 26 -7.78 3.38 -3.02
N LEU A 27 -7.14 2.51 -2.27
CA LEU A 27 -5.72 2.60 -2.05
C LEU A 27 -4.94 1.84 -3.12
N VAL A 28 -3.85 2.44 -3.57
CA VAL A 28 -2.97 1.84 -4.54
C VAL A 28 -1.58 1.78 -3.93
N ILE A 29 -1.04 0.58 -3.84
CA ILE A 29 0.28 0.35 -3.25
C ILE A 29 1.32 0.46 -4.35
N ILE A 30 2.30 1.32 -4.14
CA ILE A 30 3.38 1.56 -5.11
C ILE A 30 4.72 1.32 -4.44
N THR A 31 5.78 1.34 -5.23
CA THR A 31 7.14 1.24 -4.71
C THR A 31 7.75 2.64 -4.71
N ASP A 32 8.28 3.04 -3.54
CA ASP A 32 9.05 4.27 -3.45
C ASP A 32 10.48 3.94 -3.90
N PRO A 33 10.91 4.41 -5.07
CA PRO A 33 12.23 4.04 -5.59
C PRO A 33 13.39 4.60 -4.77
N ASP A 34 13.15 5.70 -4.06
CA ASP A 34 14.22 6.32 -3.26
C ASP A 34 14.55 5.50 -2.04
N LYS A 35 13.55 4.83 -1.48
CA LYS A 35 13.74 4.05 -0.26
C LYS A 35 13.60 2.55 -0.47
N ALA A 36 13.27 2.14 -1.70
CA ALA A 36 13.02 0.74 -2.03
C ALA A 36 11.97 0.13 -1.08
N MET A 37 10.96 0.89 -0.73
CA MET A 37 9.91 0.48 0.19
C MET A 37 8.56 0.59 -0.47
N SER A 38 7.63 -0.25 -0.01
CA SER A 38 6.24 -0.14 -0.43
C SER A 38 5.61 1.09 0.21
N ALA A 39 4.71 1.74 -0.50
CA ALA A 39 4.08 2.96 -0.01
C ALA A 39 2.70 3.13 -0.60
N VAL A 40 1.87 3.93 0.06
CA VAL A 40 0.60 4.39 -0.50
C VAL A 40 0.57 5.90 -0.44
N GLU A 41 -0.14 6.50 -1.39
CA GLU A 41 -0.33 7.95 -1.39
C GLU A 41 -1.71 8.27 -0.84
N VAL A 42 -1.76 9.12 0.18
CA VAL A 42 -3.00 9.53 0.83
C VAL A 42 -3.01 11.05 0.87
N ASN A 43 -3.93 11.66 0.13
CA ASN A 43 -4.05 13.13 0.06
C ASN A 43 -2.72 13.82 -0.28
N GLY A 44 -1.92 13.19 -1.13
CA GLY A 44 -0.63 13.75 -1.53
C GLY A 44 0.51 13.39 -0.60
N ASP A 45 0.23 12.72 0.51
CA ASP A 45 1.28 12.27 1.44
C ASP A 45 1.66 10.83 1.10
N LEU A 46 2.95 10.58 1.00
CA LEU A 46 3.46 9.24 0.74
C LEU A 46 3.72 8.54 2.07
N VAL A 47 3.03 7.44 2.30
CA VAL A 47 3.11 6.70 3.55
C VAL A 47 3.78 5.36 3.29
N HIS A 48 4.91 5.13 3.93
CA HIS A 48 5.67 3.89 3.74
C HIS A 48 5.05 2.75 4.55
N LEU A 49 5.12 1.55 4.00
CA LEU A 49 4.46 0.38 4.58
C LEU A 49 5.46 -0.75 4.78
N THR A 50 5.23 -1.55 5.82
CA THR A 50 5.95 -2.81 5.98
C THR A 50 5.26 -3.88 5.12
N GLU A 51 5.92 -5.02 4.95
CA GLU A 51 5.32 -6.11 4.18
C GLU A 51 4.04 -6.62 4.84
N ALA A 52 4.01 -6.67 6.16
CA ALA A 52 2.80 -7.08 6.87
C ALA A 52 1.65 -6.11 6.60
N GLU A 53 1.94 -4.81 6.53
CA GLU A 53 0.93 -3.81 6.22
C GLU A 53 0.44 -3.94 4.79
N VAL A 54 1.35 -4.24 3.86
CA VAL A 54 0.97 -4.46 2.46
C VAL A 54 0.03 -5.66 2.35
N ASP A 55 0.36 -6.76 3.04
CA ASP A 55 -0.49 -7.94 3.02
C ASP A 55 -1.88 -7.62 3.56
N ALA A 56 -1.95 -6.91 4.67
CA ALA A 56 -3.23 -6.55 5.25
C ALA A 56 -4.06 -5.69 4.30
N LEU A 57 -3.43 -4.74 3.64
CA LEU A 57 -4.12 -3.87 2.71
C LEU A 57 -4.63 -4.63 1.49
N THR A 58 -3.82 -5.52 0.93
CA THR A 58 -4.24 -6.28 -0.25
C THR A 58 -5.38 -7.22 0.08
N VAL A 59 -5.36 -7.84 1.25
CA VAL A 59 -6.47 -8.68 1.69
C VAL A 59 -7.74 -7.86 1.84
N ALA A 60 -7.62 -6.62 2.29
CA ALA A 60 -8.77 -5.73 2.45
C ALA A 60 -9.28 -5.15 1.14
N GLY A 61 -8.54 -5.28 0.05
CA GLY A 61 -9.00 -4.84 -1.26
C GLY A 61 -8.15 -3.81 -1.96
N ALA A 62 -7.02 -3.41 -1.39
CA ALA A 62 -6.15 -2.44 -2.04
C ALA A 62 -5.50 -3.02 -3.27
N THR A 63 -5.23 -2.16 -4.25
CA THR A 63 -4.58 -2.56 -5.49
C THR A 63 -3.07 -2.50 -5.31
N ASP A 64 -2.38 -3.59 -5.65
CA ASP A 64 -0.93 -3.65 -5.56
C ASP A 64 -0.33 -3.35 -6.93
N LYS A 65 0.26 -2.17 -7.06
CA LYS A 65 0.94 -1.77 -8.28
C LYS A 65 2.42 -1.57 -8.05
N ARG A 66 2.98 -2.27 -7.08
CA ARG A 66 4.41 -2.19 -6.84
C ARG A 66 5.17 -2.76 -8.02
N LYS A 67 6.35 -2.19 -8.26
CA LYS A 67 7.21 -2.72 -9.30
C LYS A 67 8.03 -3.86 -8.71
N HIS A 68 7.86 -5.05 -9.26
CA HIS A 68 8.60 -6.20 -8.82
C HIS A 68 9.55 -6.61 -9.91
N LEU A 69 10.82 -6.67 -9.60
CA LEU A 69 11.80 -7.03 -10.61
C LEU A 69 11.55 -8.40 -11.18
N LYS A 70 11.15 -9.31 -10.34
CA LYS A 70 10.92 -10.64 -10.82
C LYS A 70 9.57 -10.82 -11.44
N ALA A 71 8.77 -9.91 -11.33
CA ALA A 71 7.51 -10.03 -11.97
C ALA A 71 7.71 -10.16 -13.41
N THR A 72 8.73 -9.96 -13.56
CA THR A 72 8.96 -10.25 -14.80
C THR A 72 9.15 -11.65 -15.11
N ASP A 73 9.06 -11.91 -14.27
CA ASP A 73 9.01 -12.79 -14.64
C ASP A 73 8.62 -13.46 -15.22
N SER A 74 8.71 -13.47 -15.04
CA SER A 74 8.47 -14.04 -15.52
C SER A 74 8.18 -14.41 -16.24
N GLY A 75 8.27 -14.30 -16.03
CA GLY A 75 8.08 -14.67 -16.69
C GLY A 75 7.90 -14.99 -17.25
N SER A 76 7.99 -15.01 -17.27
CA SER A 76 7.92 -15.30 -17.95
C SER A 76 7.98 -15.92 -18.48
N VAL A 77 8.15 -16.17 -18.45
CA VAL A 77 8.35 -16.69 -19.05
C VAL A 77 8.29 -17.44 -19.50
N ILE A 78 8.39 -17.60 -19.50
CA ILE A 78 8.56 -18.17 -20.08
C ILE A 78 8.52 -18.79 -20.62
#